data_206678a5a25825ff2b11371cc2430c74
#
_entry.id   206678a5a25825ff2b11371cc2430c74
#
_cell.length_a   1.000
_cell.length_b   1.000
_cell.length_c   1.000
_cell.angle_alpha   90.00
_cell.angle_beta   90.00
_cell.angle_gamma   90.00
#
_symmetry.space_group_name_H-M   'P 1'
#
loop_
_entity.id
_entity.type
_entity.pdbx_description
1 polymer ?
#
loop_
_entity_poly.entity_id
_entity_poly.type
_entity_poly.pdbx_seq_one_letter_code
_entity_poly.pdbx_strand_id
1 'polypeptide(L)'
;MSPLDSALADSTTGEPLSVRERVYRYLRQQITTGEYAGGIRLTEEEIAEDLGVSRTPIREALQRLTSEGLVERVRRGQLVVVEVDAAARAELHELRVAFDQVAAKLITAKCAEVDWDSLYAGLDPLAAALREYGVVSPQYAMAHLEFHMAINRAAFCPITSSFLERQAFLYPTDDYVQQSGHEPISQHRTLLDDLASGDLDRAATAMRVHALRGHGNTTLS
;
A
#
# COMPACT_ATOMS: atom_id res chain seq x y z
N MET A 1 0.01 -12.20 -25.53
CA MET A 1 0.83 -11.68 -24.44
C MET A 1 0.25 -12.29 -23.18
N SER A 2 1.04 -13.01 -22.38
CA SER A 2 0.54 -13.65 -21.16
C SER A 2 0.08 -12.57 -20.16
N PRO A 3 -0.97 -12.82 -19.32
CA PRO A 3 -1.35 -11.92 -18.24
C PRO A 3 -0.17 -11.53 -17.34
N LEU A 4 0.79 -12.44 -17.17
CA LEU A 4 2.03 -12.21 -16.43
C LEU A 4 2.98 -11.20 -17.10
N ASP A 5 2.94 -11.04 -18.43
CA ASP A 5 3.84 -10.14 -19.15
C ASP A 5 3.30 -8.70 -19.15
N SER A 6 1.96 -8.55 -19.07
CA SER A 6 1.30 -7.26 -19.03
C SER A 6 1.39 -6.59 -17.66
N ALA A 7 1.34 -7.37 -16.58
CA ALA A 7 1.33 -6.86 -15.21
C ALA A 7 2.71 -6.41 -14.68
N LEU A 8 3.80 -6.68 -15.41
CA LEU A 8 5.18 -6.51 -14.93
C LEU A 8 6.05 -5.59 -15.80
N ALA A 9 5.45 -4.68 -16.55
CA ALA A 9 6.18 -3.73 -17.40
C ALA A 9 7.05 -2.72 -16.62
N ASP A 10 7.07 -2.78 -15.29
CA ASP A 10 7.80 -1.86 -14.43
C ASP A 10 8.90 -2.58 -13.62
N SER A 11 9.98 -2.97 -14.30
CA SER A 11 11.18 -3.46 -13.61
C SER A 11 12.27 -2.40 -13.66
N THR A 12 12.42 -1.70 -12.55
CA THR A 12 13.45 -0.68 -12.30
C THR A 12 14.90 -1.23 -12.25
N THR A 13 15.10 -2.54 -12.40
CA THR A 13 16.42 -3.19 -12.17
C THR A 13 16.98 -3.99 -13.34
N GLY A 14 16.37 -3.97 -14.52
CA GLY A 14 16.97 -4.53 -15.76
C GLY A 14 17.21 -6.06 -15.81
N GLU A 15 17.05 -6.81 -14.72
CA GLU A 15 17.14 -8.26 -14.72
C GLU A 15 15.75 -8.91 -14.82
N PRO A 16 15.61 -9.96 -15.65
CA PRO A 16 14.33 -10.66 -15.80
C PRO A 16 13.95 -11.37 -14.49
N LEU A 17 12.82 -11.00 -13.92
CA LEU A 17 12.29 -11.63 -12.72
C LEU A 17 12.05 -13.13 -12.95
N SER A 18 12.33 -13.95 -11.93
CA SER A 18 11.98 -15.37 -11.95
C SER A 18 10.47 -15.57 -12.11
N VAL A 19 10.03 -16.67 -12.70
CA VAL A 19 8.61 -17.02 -12.85
C VAL A 19 7.89 -16.98 -11.51
N ARG A 20 8.53 -17.44 -10.43
CA ARG A 20 7.99 -17.39 -9.06
C ARG A 20 7.71 -15.96 -8.60
N GLU A 21 8.67 -15.05 -8.81
CA GLU A 21 8.51 -13.65 -8.41
C GLU A 21 7.44 -12.94 -9.24
N ARG A 22 7.37 -13.25 -10.54
CA ARG A 22 6.33 -12.71 -11.44
C ARG A 22 4.94 -13.15 -11.01
N VAL A 23 4.75 -14.43 -10.71
CA VAL A 23 3.48 -14.99 -10.23
C VAL A 23 3.09 -14.35 -8.89
N TYR A 24 4.03 -14.28 -7.94
CA TYR A 24 3.77 -13.64 -6.66
C TYR A 24 3.31 -12.18 -6.81
N ARG A 25 4.03 -11.37 -7.60
CA ARG A 25 3.67 -9.97 -7.82
C ARG A 25 2.31 -9.83 -8.51
N TYR A 26 2.05 -10.67 -9.49
CA TYR A 26 0.76 -10.71 -10.18
C TYR A 26 -0.38 -10.99 -9.19
N LEU A 27 -0.31 -12.10 -8.45
CA LEU A 27 -1.36 -12.48 -7.50
C LEU A 27 -1.53 -11.42 -6.41
N ARG A 28 -0.43 -10.88 -5.89
CA ARG A 28 -0.47 -9.80 -4.92
C ARG A 28 -1.20 -8.57 -5.48
N GLN A 29 -0.90 -8.19 -6.70
CA GLN A 29 -1.59 -7.09 -7.39
C GLN A 29 -3.08 -7.37 -7.53
N GLN A 30 -3.48 -8.56 -8.03
CA GLN A 30 -4.90 -8.91 -8.19
C GLN A 30 -5.68 -8.82 -6.87
N ILE A 31 -5.05 -9.20 -5.76
CA ILE A 31 -5.66 -9.10 -4.43
C ILE A 31 -5.72 -7.62 -3.98
N THR A 32 -4.63 -6.88 -4.11
CA THR A 32 -4.56 -5.48 -3.63
C THR A 32 -5.42 -4.52 -4.45
N THR A 33 -5.67 -4.82 -5.72
CA THR A 33 -6.59 -4.03 -6.56
C THR A 33 -8.05 -4.47 -6.47
N GLY A 34 -8.34 -5.54 -5.69
CA GLY A 34 -9.70 -6.06 -5.53
C GLY A 34 -10.20 -6.93 -6.68
N GLU A 35 -9.39 -7.18 -7.72
CA GLU A 35 -9.74 -8.12 -8.80
C GLU A 35 -9.99 -9.53 -8.22
N TYR A 36 -9.18 -9.95 -7.25
CA TYR A 36 -9.48 -11.07 -6.39
C TYR A 36 -10.07 -10.54 -5.08
N ALA A 37 -11.39 -10.42 -5.04
CA ALA A 37 -12.11 -9.90 -3.88
C ALA A 37 -11.92 -10.77 -2.62
N GLY A 38 -12.08 -10.16 -1.43
CA GLY A 38 -12.09 -10.88 -0.16
C GLY A 38 -13.09 -12.04 -0.16
N GLY A 39 -12.71 -13.17 0.41
CA GLY A 39 -13.51 -14.41 0.43
C GLY A 39 -13.40 -15.27 -0.84
N ILE A 40 -12.80 -14.77 -1.93
CA ILE A 40 -12.60 -15.58 -3.14
C ILE A 40 -11.69 -16.76 -2.83
N ARG A 41 -12.11 -17.94 -3.28
CA ARG A 41 -11.32 -19.16 -3.20
C ARG A 41 -10.25 -19.17 -4.29
N LEU A 42 -9.02 -19.50 -3.89
CA LEU A 42 -7.87 -19.64 -4.77
C LEU A 42 -7.49 -21.11 -4.91
N THR A 43 -7.45 -21.62 -6.16
CA THR A 43 -6.99 -22.98 -6.45
C THR A 43 -5.73 -22.95 -7.28
N GLU A 44 -4.74 -23.81 -6.91
CA GLU A 44 -3.46 -23.89 -7.62
C GLU A 44 -3.66 -24.29 -9.10
N GLU A 45 -4.66 -25.13 -9.39
CA GLU A 45 -4.96 -25.61 -10.73
C GLU A 45 -5.46 -24.50 -11.64
N GLU A 46 -6.54 -23.81 -11.21
CA GLU A 46 -7.16 -22.72 -12.00
C GLU A 46 -6.16 -21.61 -12.30
N ILE A 47 -5.41 -21.17 -11.26
CA ILE A 47 -4.41 -20.11 -11.44
C ILE A 47 -3.28 -20.55 -12.37
N ALA A 48 -2.81 -21.81 -12.26
CA ALA A 48 -1.77 -22.34 -13.12
C ALA A 48 -2.22 -22.41 -14.59
N GLU A 49 -3.45 -22.81 -14.84
CA GLU A 49 -4.07 -22.84 -16.18
C GLU A 49 -4.21 -21.43 -16.76
N ASP A 50 -4.76 -20.48 -15.99
CA ASP A 50 -4.96 -19.09 -16.41
C ASP A 50 -3.66 -18.37 -16.77
N LEU A 51 -2.59 -18.64 -15.98
CA LEU A 51 -1.29 -18.00 -16.19
C LEU A 51 -0.36 -18.76 -17.13
N GLY A 52 -0.72 -19.98 -17.53
CA GLY A 52 0.09 -20.81 -18.43
C GLY A 52 1.41 -21.25 -17.79
N VAL A 53 1.46 -21.48 -16.47
CA VAL A 53 2.65 -21.92 -15.74
C VAL A 53 2.41 -23.22 -14.98
N SER A 54 3.49 -23.85 -14.49
CA SER A 54 3.35 -25.04 -13.63
C SER A 54 2.79 -24.67 -12.25
N ARG A 55 2.28 -25.66 -11.51
CA ARG A 55 1.69 -25.47 -10.17
C ARG A 55 2.73 -25.08 -9.10
N THR A 56 4.00 -25.40 -9.30
CA THR A 56 5.06 -25.13 -8.31
C THR A 56 5.21 -23.65 -7.99
N PRO A 57 5.44 -22.73 -8.95
CA PRO A 57 5.53 -21.30 -8.67
C PRO A 57 4.23 -20.72 -8.09
N ILE A 58 3.06 -21.28 -8.45
CA ILE A 58 1.77 -20.86 -7.87
C ILE A 58 1.72 -21.21 -6.39
N ARG A 59 2.06 -22.45 -6.04
CA ARG A 59 2.08 -22.91 -4.64
C ARG A 59 3.02 -22.08 -3.77
N GLU A 60 4.22 -21.78 -4.25
CA GLU A 60 5.19 -20.94 -3.54
C GLU A 60 4.68 -19.52 -3.36
N ALA A 61 4.06 -18.92 -4.39
CA ALA A 61 3.46 -17.60 -4.30
C ALA A 61 2.30 -17.58 -3.29
N LEU A 62 1.39 -18.56 -3.34
CA LEU A 62 0.28 -18.66 -2.38
C LEU A 62 0.75 -18.89 -0.95
N GLN A 63 1.82 -19.67 -0.74
CA GLN A 63 2.43 -19.83 0.60
C GLN A 63 2.98 -18.50 1.11
N ARG A 64 3.66 -17.73 0.25
CA ARG A 64 4.17 -16.40 0.61
C ARG A 64 3.02 -15.44 0.94
N LEU A 65 1.99 -15.37 0.10
CA LEU A 65 0.78 -14.57 0.35
C LEU A 65 0.07 -14.98 1.65
N THR A 66 0.08 -16.28 1.99
CA THR A 66 -0.45 -16.75 3.29
C THR A 66 0.41 -16.27 4.45
N SER A 67 1.74 -16.29 4.32
CA SER A 67 2.63 -15.78 5.37
C SER A 67 2.56 -14.26 5.54
N GLU A 68 2.13 -13.56 4.50
CA GLU A 68 1.88 -12.11 4.51
C GLU A 68 0.47 -11.76 5.00
N GLY A 69 -0.43 -12.76 5.16
CA GLY A 69 -1.79 -12.54 5.63
C GLY A 69 -2.79 -12.08 4.55
N LEU A 70 -2.39 -12.07 3.25
CA LEU A 70 -3.32 -11.77 2.14
C LEU A 70 -4.25 -12.93 1.83
N VAL A 71 -3.79 -14.12 2.09
CA VAL A 71 -4.49 -15.38 1.84
C VAL A 71 -4.52 -16.17 3.14
N GLU A 72 -5.64 -16.76 3.47
CA GLU A 72 -5.77 -17.63 4.63
C GLU A 72 -6.18 -19.04 4.24
N ARG A 73 -5.83 -19.98 5.11
CA ARG A 73 -6.24 -21.37 4.98
C ARG A 73 -7.46 -21.63 5.85
N VAL A 74 -8.60 -21.79 5.19
CA VAL A 74 -9.87 -22.11 5.86
C VAL A 74 -10.10 -23.63 5.98
N ARG A 75 -11.30 -24.04 6.43
CA ARG A 75 -11.63 -25.46 6.63
C ARG A 75 -11.33 -26.30 5.39
N ARG A 76 -10.86 -27.52 5.61
CA ARG A 76 -10.44 -28.51 4.59
C ARG A 76 -9.23 -28.08 3.76
N GLY A 77 -8.43 -27.11 4.26
CA GLY A 77 -7.19 -26.68 3.60
C GLY A 77 -7.38 -25.79 2.38
N GLN A 78 -8.57 -25.27 2.15
CA GLN A 78 -8.86 -24.33 1.08
C GLN A 78 -8.18 -22.99 1.36
N LEU A 79 -7.63 -22.37 0.30
CA LEU A 79 -7.07 -21.04 0.34
C LEU A 79 -8.12 -20.04 -0.10
N VAL A 80 -8.28 -18.95 0.65
CA VAL A 80 -9.18 -17.84 0.32
C VAL A 80 -8.45 -16.52 0.50
N VAL A 81 -8.83 -15.52 -0.26
CA VAL A 81 -8.38 -14.13 -0.05
C VAL A 81 -8.95 -13.64 1.28
N VAL A 82 -8.13 -13.02 2.11
CA VAL A 82 -8.58 -12.48 3.40
C VAL A 82 -9.61 -11.38 3.16
N GLU A 83 -10.72 -11.48 3.84
CA GLU A 83 -11.76 -10.46 3.83
C GLU A 83 -11.55 -9.50 5.00
N VAL A 84 -11.46 -8.21 4.70
CA VAL A 84 -11.30 -7.16 5.72
C VAL A 84 -12.66 -6.47 5.88
N ASP A 85 -13.33 -6.73 6.98
CA ASP A 85 -14.61 -6.08 7.29
C ASP A 85 -14.41 -4.62 7.74
N ALA A 86 -15.51 -3.90 7.94
CA ALA A 86 -15.47 -2.49 8.32
C ALA A 86 -14.78 -2.25 9.67
N ALA A 87 -14.92 -3.17 10.63
CA ALA A 87 -14.28 -3.06 11.94
C ALA A 87 -12.76 -3.23 11.85
N ALA A 88 -12.30 -4.25 11.11
CA ALA A 88 -10.88 -4.47 10.86
C ALA A 88 -10.26 -3.30 10.06
N ARG A 89 -10.98 -2.72 9.11
CA ARG A 89 -10.54 -1.51 8.39
C ARG A 89 -10.34 -0.32 9.34
N ALA A 90 -11.28 -0.08 10.25
CA ALA A 90 -11.17 0.99 11.24
C ALA A 90 -9.96 0.78 12.16
N GLU A 91 -9.73 -0.45 12.64
CA GLU A 91 -8.57 -0.80 13.46
C GLU A 91 -7.25 -0.57 12.71
N LEU A 92 -7.16 -1.00 11.45
CA LEU A 92 -5.98 -0.79 10.62
C LEU A 92 -5.70 0.69 10.38
N HIS A 93 -6.74 1.49 10.22
CA HIS A 93 -6.60 2.94 10.10
C HIS A 93 -5.99 3.56 11.37
N GLU A 94 -6.50 3.21 12.54
CA GLU A 94 -5.93 3.70 13.81
C GLU A 94 -4.47 3.31 13.98
N LEU A 95 -4.11 2.07 13.62
CA LEU A 95 -2.72 1.63 13.62
C LEU A 95 -1.85 2.44 12.66
N ARG A 96 -2.35 2.73 11.46
CA ARG A 96 -1.64 3.58 10.49
C ARG A 96 -1.40 4.98 11.06
N VAL A 97 -2.43 5.61 11.63
CA VAL A 97 -2.29 6.93 12.27
C VAL A 97 -1.21 6.92 13.34
N ALA A 98 -1.17 5.88 14.16
CA ALA A 98 -0.14 5.73 15.18
C ALA A 98 1.27 5.58 14.59
N PHE A 99 1.44 4.78 13.53
CA PHE A 99 2.72 4.62 12.85
C PHE A 99 3.18 5.91 12.17
N ASP A 100 2.27 6.62 11.51
CA ASP A 100 2.57 7.90 10.88
C ASP A 100 3.03 8.95 11.92
N GLN A 101 2.48 8.93 13.14
CA GLN A 101 2.96 9.79 14.22
C GLN A 101 4.36 9.39 14.72
N VAL A 102 4.66 8.09 14.77
CA VAL A 102 6.03 7.62 15.07
C VAL A 102 7.01 8.08 13.99
N ALA A 103 6.62 7.94 12.71
CA ALA A 103 7.43 8.41 11.59
C ALA A 103 7.68 9.92 11.66
N ALA A 104 6.66 10.73 11.97
CA ALA A 104 6.81 12.17 12.14
C ALA A 104 7.83 12.54 13.21
N LYS A 105 7.81 11.87 14.36
CA LYS A 105 8.79 12.08 15.45
C LYS A 105 10.21 11.75 15.02
N LEU A 106 10.40 10.62 14.36
CA LEU A 106 11.72 10.13 13.98
C LEU A 106 12.31 10.93 12.82
N ILE A 107 11.51 11.31 11.83
CA ILE A 107 11.95 12.13 10.70
C ILE A 107 12.36 13.54 11.18
N THR A 108 11.60 14.11 12.13
CA THR A 108 11.93 15.41 12.72
C THR A 108 13.23 15.35 13.50
N ALA A 109 13.45 14.29 14.28
CA ALA A 109 14.67 14.10 15.04
C ALA A 109 15.93 13.95 14.17
N LYS A 110 15.75 13.54 12.91
CA LYS A 110 16.83 13.32 11.92
C LYS A 110 16.68 14.21 10.68
N CYS A 111 16.00 15.33 10.79
CA CYS A 111 15.61 16.18 9.66
C CYS A 111 16.79 16.52 8.72
N ALA A 112 18.00 16.73 9.26
CA ALA A 112 19.19 17.03 8.48
C ALA A 112 19.76 15.84 7.69
N GLU A 113 19.35 14.60 8.02
CA GLU A 113 19.82 13.38 7.36
C GLU A 113 18.84 12.91 6.27
N VAL A 114 17.65 13.51 6.19
CA VAL A 114 16.58 13.11 5.26
C VAL A 114 16.86 13.66 3.87
N ASP A 115 16.71 12.81 2.87
CA ASP A 115 16.69 13.21 1.44
C ASP A 115 15.33 13.78 1.08
N TRP A 116 15.14 15.07 1.39
CA TRP A 116 13.89 15.78 1.11
C TRP A 116 13.61 15.90 -0.39
N ASP A 117 14.64 16.06 -1.22
CA ASP A 117 14.47 16.17 -2.67
C ASP A 117 13.82 14.91 -3.24
N SER A 118 14.26 13.74 -2.79
CA SER A 118 13.65 12.46 -3.15
C SER A 118 12.19 12.35 -2.71
N LEU A 119 11.86 12.81 -1.50
CA LEU A 119 10.47 12.81 -1.01
C LEU A 119 9.56 13.76 -1.80
N TYR A 120 10.04 14.97 -2.13
CA TYR A 120 9.29 15.90 -2.98
C TYR A 120 9.10 15.35 -4.40
N ALA A 121 10.12 14.69 -4.97
CA ALA A 121 10.00 14.02 -6.26
C ALA A 121 8.97 12.86 -6.24
N GLY A 122 8.76 12.24 -5.07
CA GLY A 122 7.71 11.23 -4.86
C GLY A 122 6.28 11.73 -5.07
N LEU A 123 6.06 13.05 -5.14
CA LEU A 123 4.76 13.63 -5.49
C LEU A 123 4.44 13.50 -6.99
N ASP A 124 5.42 13.35 -7.86
CA ASP A 124 5.21 13.28 -9.30
C ASP A 124 4.45 12.03 -9.74
N PRO A 125 4.79 10.81 -9.28
CA PRO A 125 4.00 9.61 -9.55
C PRO A 125 2.56 9.73 -9.02
N LEU A 126 2.40 10.31 -7.82
CA LEU A 126 1.08 10.54 -7.22
C LEU A 126 0.23 11.48 -8.08
N ALA A 127 0.82 12.60 -8.54
CA ALA A 127 0.17 13.55 -9.43
C ALA A 127 -0.15 12.96 -10.80
N ALA A 128 0.71 12.09 -11.33
CA ALA A 128 0.46 11.38 -12.58
C ALA A 128 -0.73 10.43 -12.45
N ALA A 129 -0.77 9.60 -11.41
CA ALA A 129 -1.87 8.69 -11.14
C ALA A 129 -3.20 9.44 -10.95
N LEU A 130 -3.19 10.57 -10.23
CA LEU A 130 -4.37 11.42 -10.05
C LEU A 130 -4.92 11.94 -11.39
N ARG A 131 -4.03 12.43 -12.27
CA ARG A 131 -4.44 12.97 -13.59
C ARG A 131 -4.97 11.90 -14.52
N GLU A 132 -4.36 10.73 -14.52
CA GLU A 132 -4.66 9.66 -15.49
C GLU A 132 -5.87 8.82 -15.06
N TYR A 133 -5.96 8.48 -13.78
CA TYR A 133 -6.94 7.52 -13.26
C TYR A 133 -7.97 8.11 -12.31
N GLY A 134 -7.72 9.32 -11.78
CA GLY A 134 -8.59 9.96 -10.79
C GLY A 134 -8.35 9.46 -9.36
N VAL A 135 -8.91 10.19 -8.38
CA VAL A 135 -8.67 9.99 -6.95
C VAL A 135 -9.26 8.69 -6.39
N VAL A 136 -10.30 8.14 -7.02
CA VAL A 136 -11.00 6.92 -6.59
C VAL A 136 -10.50 5.68 -7.34
N SER A 137 -9.30 5.72 -7.89
CA SER A 137 -8.72 4.61 -8.63
C SER A 137 -7.76 3.77 -7.79
N PRO A 138 -7.67 2.45 -8.04
CA PRO A 138 -6.65 1.60 -7.43
C PRO A 138 -5.22 2.11 -7.70
N GLN A 139 -4.97 2.67 -8.87
CA GLN A 139 -3.68 3.21 -9.28
C GLN A 139 -3.28 4.41 -8.43
N TYR A 140 -4.22 5.34 -8.18
CA TYR A 140 -3.97 6.46 -7.27
C TYR A 140 -3.74 5.99 -5.83
N ALA A 141 -4.55 5.06 -5.35
CA ALA A 141 -4.40 4.52 -4.00
C ALA A 141 -3.05 3.81 -3.79
N MET A 142 -2.57 3.07 -4.80
CA MET A 142 -1.24 2.46 -4.76
C MET A 142 -0.12 3.51 -4.75
N ALA A 143 -0.20 4.54 -5.60
CA ALA A 143 0.78 5.63 -5.61
C ALA A 143 0.78 6.39 -4.28
N HIS A 144 -0.38 6.62 -3.69
CA HIS A 144 -0.55 7.28 -2.40
C HIS A 144 0.05 6.46 -1.26
N LEU A 145 -0.21 5.15 -1.24
CA LEU A 145 0.41 4.24 -0.28
C LEU A 145 1.94 4.26 -0.40
N GLU A 146 2.47 4.17 -1.61
CA GLU A 146 3.92 4.19 -1.85
C GLU A 146 4.56 5.51 -1.38
N PHE A 147 3.89 6.64 -1.57
CA PHE A 147 4.32 7.93 -1.05
C PHE A 147 4.45 7.92 0.48
N HIS A 148 3.44 7.39 1.21
CA HIS A 148 3.51 7.27 2.66
C HIS A 148 4.56 6.27 3.13
N MET A 149 4.75 5.18 2.38
CA MET A 149 5.84 4.23 2.65
C MET A 149 7.21 4.88 2.47
N ALA A 150 7.39 5.77 1.48
CA ALA A 150 8.62 6.53 1.31
C ALA A 150 8.92 7.44 2.51
N ILE A 151 7.90 8.13 3.06
CA ILE A 151 8.05 8.92 4.30
C ILE A 151 8.48 8.02 5.47
N ASN A 152 7.84 6.87 5.65
CA ASN A 152 8.19 5.93 6.72
C ASN A 152 9.62 5.39 6.58
N ARG A 153 10.07 5.08 5.35
CA ARG A 153 11.45 4.66 5.09
C ARG A 153 12.45 5.80 5.39
N ALA A 154 12.13 7.03 4.98
CA ALA A 154 12.95 8.21 5.24
C ALA A 154 13.04 8.55 6.74
N ALA A 155 12.04 8.18 7.53
CA ALA A 155 12.06 8.29 8.99
C ALA A 155 12.99 7.27 9.68
N PHE A 156 13.70 6.43 8.91
CA PHE A 156 14.59 5.39 9.45
C PHE A 156 13.90 4.42 10.41
N CYS A 157 12.66 4.03 10.08
CA CYS A 157 11.82 3.15 10.87
C CYS A 157 11.72 1.73 10.26
N PRO A 158 12.76 0.89 10.27
CA PRO A 158 12.74 -0.40 9.57
C PRO A 158 11.65 -1.34 10.09
N ILE A 159 11.35 -1.30 11.39
CA ILE A 159 10.30 -2.14 11.99
C ILE A 159 8.92 -1.69 11.50
N THR A 160 8.63 -0.40 11.58
CA THR A 160 7.35 0.18 11.15
C THR A 160 7.14 0.02 9.64
N SER A 161 8.17 0.33 8.84
CA SER A 161 8.12 0.16 7.39
C SER A 161 7.84 -1.29 7.00
N SER A 162 8.56 -2.24 7.60
CA SER A 162 8.35 -3.67 7.35
C SER A 162 6.96 -4.16 7.76
N PHE A 163 6.39 -3.60 8.84
CA PHE A 163 5.02 -3.91 9.24
C PHE A 163 4.02 -3.36 8.22
N LEU A 164 4.11 -2.07 7.87
CA LEU A 164 3.23 -1.42 6.92
C LEU A 164 3.30 -2.06 5.53
N GLU A 165 4.49 -2.44 5.05
CA GLU A 165 4.66 -3.16 3.80
C GLU A 165 3.92 -4.50 3.77
N ARG A 166 3.93 -5.24 4.87
CA ARG A 166 3.17 -6.49 4.99
C ARG A 166 1.68 -6.28 5.06
N GLN A 167 1.23 -5.17 5.64
CA GLN A 167 -0.19 -4.85 5.82
C GLN A 167 -0.75 -3.92 4.73
N ALA A 168 0.08 -3.50 3.77
CA ALA A 168 -0.29 -2.54 2.73
C ALA A 168 -1.55 -2.93 1.94
N PHE A 169 -1.78 -4.24 1.76
CA PHE A 169 -2.94 -4.78 1.06
C PHE A 169 -4.26 -4.66 1.86
N LEU A 170 -4.18 -4.47 3.17
CA LEU A 170 -5.36 -4.31 4.03
C LEU A 170 -5.92 -2.87 3.97
N TYR A 171 -5.23 -1.95 3.29
CA TYR A 171 -5.73 -0.60 3.05
C TYR A 171 -6.58 -0.60 1.78
N PRO A 172 -7.91 -0.66 1.91
CA PRO A 172 -8.78 -0.71 0.74
C PRO A 172 -8.68 0.59 -0.06
N THR A 173 -8.71 0.42 -1.37
CA THR A 173 -8.70 1.52 -2.33
C THR A 173 -10.04 2.26 -2.35
N ASP A 174 -11.10 1.63 -1.84
CA ASP A 174 -12.49 2.09 -1.99
C ASP A 174 -12.92 3.10 -0.92
N ASP A 175 -12.20 3.21 0.21
CA ASP A 175 -12.55 4.10 1.31
C ASP A 175 -12.01 5.52 1.15
N TYR A 176 -11.37 5.85 0.02
CA TYR A 176 -10.99 7.21 -0.29
C TYR A 176 -12.22 8.04 -0.64
N VAL A 177 -12.94 8.45 0.38
CA VAL A 177 -14.06 9.37 0.22
C VAL A 177 -13.51 10.72 -0.22
N GLN A 178 -13.81 11.09 -1.45
CA GLN A 178 -13.52 12.40 -1.98
C GLN A 178 -14.31 13.45 -1.16
N GLN A 179 -13.65 14.02 -0.16
CA GLN A 179 -14.22 15.17 0.54
C GLN A 179 -14.13 16.37 -0.39
N SER A 180 -15.23 17.13 -0.50
CA SER A 180 -15.27 18.38 -1.26
C SER A 180 -14.18 19.33 -0.77
N GLY A 181 -13.36 19.86 -1.70
CA GLY A 181 -12.23 20.74 -1.38
C GLY A 181 -10.91 20.01 -1.12
N HIS A 182 -10.83 18.70 -1.37
CA HIS A 182 -9.58 17.97 -1.29
C HIS A 182 -8.71 18.25 -2.51
N GLU A 183 -7.56 18.89 -2.29
CA GLU A 183 -6.48 19.05 -3.27
C GLU A 183 -5.31 18.13 -2.89
N PRO A 184 -5.33 16.84 -3.35
CA PRO A 184 -4.46 15.81 -2.80
C PRO A 184 -2.98 16.17 -2.85
N ILE A 185 -2.51 16.72 -3.97
CA ILE A 185 -1.07 16.97 -4.18
C ILE A 185 -0.59 18.16 -3.34
N SER A 186 -1.37 19.24 -3.27
CA SER A 186 -1.01 20.41 -2.45
C SER A 186 -0.98 20.06 -0.97
N GLN A 187 -1.89 19.21 -0.51
CA GLN A 187 -1.93 18.73 0.87
C GLN A 187 -0.72 17.86 1.23
N HIS A 188 -0.31 16.96 0.32
CA HIS A 188 0.91 16.15 0.52
C HIS A 188 2.18 17.00 0.49
N ARG A 189 2.22 18.04 -0.35
CA ARG A 189 3.33 19.02 -0.35
C ARG A 189 3.39 19.76 0.99
N THR A 190 2.26 20.27 1.48
CA THR A 190 2.19 20.92 2.80
C THR A 190 2.62 19.98 3.92
N LEU A 191 2.24 18.71 3.84
CA LEU A 191 2.70 17.69 4.79
C LEU A 191 4.24 17.57 4.79
N LEU A 192 4.87 17.49 3.61
CA LEU A 192 6.34 17.45 3.52
C LEU A 192 6.97 18.74 4.07
N ASP A 193 6.41 19.92 3.78
CA ASP A 193 6.89 21.21 4.30
C ASP A 193 6.85 21.24 5.84
N ASP A 194 5.78 20.68 6.42
CA ASP A 194 5.62 20.60 7.88
C ASP A 194 6.60 19.59 8.50
N LEU A 195 6.83 18.45 7.87
CA LEU A 195 7.82 17.46 8.30
C LEU A 195 9.24 17.99 8.19
N ALA A 196 9.56 18.73 7.13
CA ALA A 196 10.87 19.33 6.87
C ALA A 196 11.18 20.53 7.76
N SER A 197 10.18 21.07 8.48
CA SER A 197 10.36 22.24 9.36
C SER A 197 11.30 21.97 10.54
N GLY A 198 11.52 20.72 10.92
CA GLY A 198 12.26 20.34 12.13
C GLY A 198 11.47 20.58 13.43
N ASP A 199 10.24 21.06 13.36
CA ASP A 199 9.35 21.29 14.50
C ASP A 199 8.49 20.04 14.76
N LEU A 200 8.70 19.38 15.90
CA LEU A 200 8.02 18.13 16.26
C LEU A 200 6.50 18.31 16.38
N ASP A 201 6.04 19.38 17.01
CA ASP A 201 4.60 19.59 17.26
C ASP A 201 3.88 19.88 15.93
N ARG A 202 4.53 20.66 15.06
CA ARG A 202 4.05 20.95 13.71
C ARG A 202 3.98 19.68 12.87
N ALA A 203 5.04 18.90 12.83
CA ALA A 203 5.12 17.63 12.09
C ALA A 203 4.09 16.61 12.56
N ALA A 204 3.96 16.41 13.88
CA ALA A 204 3.00 15.49 14.47
C ALA A 204 1.55 15.91 14.21
N THR A 205 1.27 17.23 14.28
CA THR A 205 -0.05 17.78 13.99
C THR A 205 -0.41 17.60 12.51
N ALA A 206 0.51 17.93 11.61
CA ALA A 206 0.32 17.79 10.16
C ALA A 206 0.03 16.33 9.79
N MET A 207 0.82 15.39 10.29
CA MET A 207 0.63 13.97 10.01
C MET A 207 -0.72 13.46 10.52
N ARG A 208 -1.10 13.82 11.75
CA ARG A 208 -2.40 13.45 12.33
C ARG A 208 -3.57 14.03 11.53
N VAL A 209 -3.51 15.31 11.16
CA VAL A 209 -4.56 15.98 10.39
C VAL A 209 -4.66 15.36 9.00
N HIS A 210 -3.54 15.03 8.37
CA HIS A 210 -3.49 14.39 7.07
C HIS A 210 -4.13 13.00 7.12
N ALA A 211 -3.77 12.17 8.10
CA ALA A 211 -4.34 10.84 8.28
C ALA A 211 -5.86 10.88 8.50
N LEU A 212 -6.36 11.81 9.29
CA LEU A 212 -7.80 11.94 9.56
C LEU A 212 -8.61 12.46 8.36
N ARG A 213 -8.00 13.19 7.43
CA ARG A 213 -8.68 13.69 6.22
C ARG A 213 -8.95 12.61 5.18
N GLY A 214 -8.14 11.57 5.15
CA GLY A 214 -8.28 10.46 4.20
C GLY A 214 -9.47 9.53 4.50
N HIS A 215 -10.15 9.69 5.63
CA HIS A 215 -11.27 8.84 6.04
C HIS A 215 -12.46 9.71 6.40
N GLY A 216 -13.55 9.53 5.69
CA GLY A 216 -14.84 10.07 6.11
C GLY A 216 -15.17 9.53 7.52
N ASN A 217 -15.70 10.40 8.38
CA ASN A 217 -16.07 10.22 9.79
C ASN A 217 -16.45 8.78 10.23
N THR A 218 -15.51 7.86 10.28
CA THR A 218 -15.72 6.56 10.94
C THR A 218 -15.17 6.71 12.35
N THR A 219 -15.92 7.46 13.18
CA THR A 219 -15.70 7.42 14.62
C THR A 219 -16.11 6.05 15.13
N LEU A 220 -15.19 5.33 15.79
CA LEU A 220 -15.52 4.21 16.63
C LEU A 220 -16.52 4.71 17.69
N SER A 221 -17.75 4.28 17.57
CA SER A 221 -18.82 4.49 18.59
C SER A 221 -18.75 3.42 19.65
#